data_8d31b8203ece8c7e25644c10f68b3180
#
_entry.id   8d31b8203ece8c7e25644c10f68b3180
#
_cell.length_a   1.000
_cell.length_b   1.000
_cell.length_c   1.000
_cell.angle_alpha   90.00
_cell.angle_beta   90.00
_cell.angle_gamma   90.00
#
_symmetry.space_group_name_H-M   'P 1'
#
loop_
_entity.id
_entity.type
_entity.pdbx_description
1 polymer ?
#
loop_
_entity_poly.entity_id
_entity_poly.type
_entity_poly.pdbx_seq_one_letter_code
_entity_poly.pdbx_strand_id
1 'polypeptide(L)'
;MATNYVLVDFENVQPDSLAALATGQFRVKVFVGAAQAKGRISFELSHSMQMLGANAEYVKIARTGKNAVDMHIAYYVGRLLEKEPGAVIHIISKDSDFDPLIEYLRAKGSTCKRVKTIAEVPKQAVPRPAAQVAKGAARHVTHAPTAHVPSPRRPHAEKLAPIIKHLHSLSGKPATSKKLTQTIATYFKQHGGALGDKTVALILDELVRLKYVSQDGTKVSYHLS
;
A
#
# COMPACT_ATOMS: atom_id res chain seq x y z
N MET A 1 -0.55 23.21 10.12
CA MET A 1 0.86 22.76 10.02
C MET A 1 0.89 21.45 9.28
N ALA A 2 1.92 21.17 8.47
CA ALA A 2 2.05 19.90 7.75
C ALA A 2 2.40 18.78 8.72
N THR A 3 1.73 17.63 8.61
CA THR A 3 2.03 16.45 9.42
C THR A 3 3.33 15.80 8.91
N ASN A 4 4.25 15.48 9.84
CA ASN A 4 5.47 14.76 9.52
C ASN A 4 5.27 13.26 9.78
N TYR A 5 5.37 12.45 8.74
CA TYR A 5 5.33 10.99 8.84
C TYR A 5 6.74 10.41 8.78
N VAL A 6 7.01 9.46 9.66
CA VAL A 6 8.24 8.68 9.69
C VAL A 6 7.87 7.22 9.47
N LEU A 7 8.28 6.66 8.34
CA LEU A 7 8.03 5.27 7.94
C LEU A 7 9.33 4.50 8.09
N VAL A 8 9.40 3.61 9.06
CA VAL A 8 10.61 2.84 9.39
C VAL A 8 10.53 1.46 8.74
N ASP A 9 11.45 1.20 7.85
CA ASP A 9 11.72 -0.12 7.30
C ASP A 9 12.54 -0.92 8.31
N PHE A 10 11.85 -1.69 9.16
CA PHE A 10 12.47 -2.45 10.24
C PHE A 10 13.24 -3.69 9.75
N GLU A 11 13.07 -4.08 8.49
CA GLU A 11 13.87 -5.13 7.85
C GLU A 11 15.28 -4.63 7.55
N ASN A 12 15.40 -3.37 7.17
CA ASN A 12 16.64 -2.73 6.73
C ASN A 12 17.35 -1.93 7.82
N VAL A 13 16.55 -1.26 8.67
CA VAL A 13 17.04 -0.42 9.77
C VAL A 13 16.29 -0.76 11.05
N GLN A 14 17.01 -1.26 12.04
CA GLN A 14 16.48 -1.59 13.35
C GLN A 14 16.98 -0.53 14.36
N PRO A 15 16.25 0.56 14.55
CA PRO A 15 16.66 1.60 15.49
C PRO A 15 16.52 1.08 16.92
N ASP A 16 17.47 1.40 17.77
CA ASP A 16 17.40 1.07 19.20
C ASP A 16 16.27 1.82 19.89
N SER A 17 16.00 3.06 19.48
CA SER A 17 14.99 3.91 20.07
C SER A 17 14.44 4.94 19.10
N LEU A 18 13.18 5.34 19.29
CA LEU A 18 12.49 6.42 18.58
C LEU A 18 12.26 7.65 19.48
N ALA A 19 12.86 7.68 20.67
CA ALA A 19 12.66 8.74 21.66
C ALA A 19 12.97 10.15 21.12
N ALA A 20 13.90 10.26 20.16
CA ALA A 20 14.23 11.52 19.49
C ALA A 20 13.06 12.13 18.70
N LEU A 21 12.04 11.33 18.34
CA LEU A 21 10.83 11.75 17.64
C LEU A 21 9.70 12.16 18.59
N ALA A 22 9.80 11.82 19.90
CA ALA A 22 8.76 12.11 20.89
C ALA A 22 8.58 13.61 21.15
N THR A 23 9.62 14.42 20.92
CA THR A 23 9.59 15.88 21.11
C THR A 23 9.03 16.66 19.94
N GLY A 24 8.74 15.98 18.81
CA GLY A 24 8.24 16.60 17.57
C GLY A 24 6.82 16.14 17.24
N GLN A 25 6.21 16.83 16.28
CA GLN A 25 4.90 16.44 15.73
C GLN A 25 5.06 15.36 14.65
N PHE A 26 5.60 14.20 15.05
CA PHE A 26 5.79 13.08 14.15
C PHE A 26 4.71 12.02 14.31
N ARG A 27 4.28 11.44 13.20
CA ARG A 27 3.49 10.20 13.18
C ARG A 27 4.37 9.08 12.64
N VAL A 28 4.63 8.10 13.48
CA VAL A 28 5.61 7.04 13.22
C VAL A 28 4.90 5.72 12.88
N LYS A 29 5.35 5.07 11.83
CA LYS A 29 4.92 3.71 11.48
C LYS A 29 6.15 2.84 11.30
N VAL A 30 6.24 1.78 12.10
CA VAL A 30 7.34 0.81 12.04
C VAL A 30 6.84 -0.43 11.29
N PHE A 31 7.37 -0.65 10.08
CA PHE A 31 6.98 -1.78 9.24
C PHE A 31 7.84 -2.99 9.57
N VAL A 32 7.21 -4.02 10.12
CA VAL A 32 7.88 -5.23 10.59
C VAL A 32 7.55 -6.38 9.64
N GLY A 33 8.55 -6.86 8.93
CA GLY A 33 8.43 -8.02 8.05
C GLY A 33 8.09 -9.30 8.81
N ALA A 34 7.52 -10.29 8.14
CA ALA A 34 7.10 -11.53 8.77
C ALA A 34 8.24 -12.33 9.41
N ALA A 35 9.46 -12.20 8.89
CA ALA A 35 10.66 -12.82 9.47
C ALA A 35 11.07 -12.10 10.77
N GLN A 36 11.07 -10.76 10.76
CA GLN A 36 11.44 -9.93 11.90
C GLN A 36 10.38 -9.96 13.00
N ALA A 37 9.10 -10.18 12.66
CA ALA A 37 8.02 -10.31 13.63
C ALA A 37 8.15 -11.52 14.56
N LYS A 38 9.00 -12.51 14.21
CA LYS A 38 9.40 -13.64 15.06
C LYS A 38 10.63 -13.31 15.92
N GLY A 39 11.31 -12.21 15.62
CA GLY A 39 12.48 -11.74 16.35
C GLY A 39 12.12 -10.95 17.62
N ARG A 40 13.16 -10.48 18.30
CA ARG A 40 13.01 -9.67 19.51
C ARG A 40 13.01 -8.19 19.12
N ILE A 41 11.97 -7.47 19.52
CA ILE A 41 11.98 -6.01 19.55
C ILE A 41 12.64 -5.60 20.87
N SER A 42 13.60 -4.67 20.83
CA SER A 42 14.27 -4.22 22.05
C SER A 42 13.30 -3.54 23.02
N PHE A 43 13.63 -3.58 24.30
CA PHE A 43 12.82 -2.88 25.31
C PHE A 43 12.81 -1.38 25.04
N GLU A 44 13.94 -0.80 24.67
CA GLU A 44 14.12 0.63 24.40
C GLU A 44 13.24 1.08 23.21
N LEU A 45 13.18 0.27 22.15
CA LEU A 45 12.29 0.56 21.02
C LEU A 45 10.82 0.48 21.45
N SER A 46 10.44 -0.56 22.19
CA SER A 46 9.08 -0.74 22.69
C SER A 46 8.69 0.39 23.62
N HIS A 47 9.56 0.79 24.52
CA HIS A 47 9.36 1.91 25.45
C HIS A 47 9.19 3.23 24.69
N SER A 48 10.04 3.51 23.70
CA SER A 48 9.92 4.73 22.89
C SER A 48 8.62 4.77 22.07
N MET A 49 8.12 3.63 21.60
CA MET A 49 6.81 3.53 20.95
C MET A 49 5.67 3.86 21.95
N GLN A 50 5.77 3.41 23.19
CA GLN A 50 4.80 3.78 24.25
C GLN A 50 4.81 5.28 24.56
N MET A 51 6.00 5.90 24.60
CA MET A 51 6.13 7.35 24.79
C MET A 51 5.48 8.15 23.64
N LEU A 52 5.55 7.66 22.42
CA LEU A 52 4.88 8.26 21.26
C LEU A 52 3.35 8.06 21.29
N GLY A 53 2.87 7.05 22.02
CA GLY A 53 1.45 6.77 22.20
C GLY A 53 0.68 6.62 20.89
N ALA A 54 -0.41 7.35 20.73
CA ALA A 54 -1.25 7.30 19.52
C ALA A 54 -0.56 7.82 18.24
N ASN A 55 0.62 8.42 18.35
CA ASN A 55 1.40 8.89 17.22
C ASN A 55 2.33 7.82 16.65
N ALA A 56 2.39 6.63 17.23
CA ALA A 56 3.24 5.53 16.73
C ALA A 56 2.47 4.21 16.66
N GLU A 57 2.72 3.45 15.61
CA GLU A 57 2.15 2.11 15.45
C GLU A 57 3.13 1.15 14.75
N TYR A 58 3.00 -0.14 15.09
CA TYR A 58 3.64 -1.21 14.33
C TYR A 58 2.72 -1.67 13.19
N VAL A 59 3.26 -1.72 11.99
CA VAL A 59 2.59 -2.30 10.82
C VAL A 59 3.20 -3.67 10.54
N LYS A 60 2.52 -4.73 10.98
CA LYS A 60 2.99 -6.11 10.76
C LYS A 60 2.68 -6.57 9.35
N ILE A 61 3.71 -7.03 8.64
CA ILE A 61 3.57 -7.67 7.33
C ILE A 61 3.31 -9.15 7.53
N ALA A 62 2.18 -9.64 7.02
CA ALA A 62 1.70 -10.99 7.33
C ALA A 62 2.51 -12.12 6.66
N ARG A 63 3.12 -11.86 5.51
CA ARG A 63 3.84 -12.85 4.73
C ARG A 63 5.21 -12.36 4.29
N THR A 64 6.17 -13.28 4.22
CA THR A 64 7.48 -13.03 3.59
C THR A 64 7.34 -12.95 2.07
N GLY A 65 8.17 -12.16 1.44
CA GLY A 65 8.24 -12.03 -0.01
C GLY A 65 9.31 -11.02 -0.39
N LYS A 66 9.85 -11.12 -1.59
CA LYS A 66 10.79 -10.14 -2.09
C LYS A 66 10.12 -8.76 -2.07
N ASN A 67 10.76 -7.77 -1.45
CA ASN A 67 10.30 -6.39 -1.34
C ASN A 67 8.90 -6.26 -0.67
N ALA A 68 8.53 -7.22 0.21
CA ALA A 68 7.21 -7.18 0.84
C ALA A 68 7.03 -5.95 1.73
N VAL A 69 8.05 -5.57 2.49
CA VAL A 69 8.05 -4.38 3.34
C VAL A 69 8.03 -3.11 2.47
N ASP A 70 8.86 -3.06 1.42
CA ASP A 70 8.96 -1.91 0.53
C ASP A 70 7.64 -1.58 -0.15
N MET A 71 6.94 -2.61 -0.65
CA MET A 71 5.62 -2.45 -1.27
C MET A 71 4.58 -1.92 -0.29
N HIS A 72 4.65 -2.33 0.99
CA HIS A 72 3.76 -1.80 2.01
C HIS A 72 4.11 -0.34 2.34
N ILE A 73 5.39 -0.01 2.47
CA ILE A 73 5.84 1.37 2.68
C ILE A 73 5.39 2.25 1.50
N ALA A 74 5.63 1.84 0.25
CA ALA A 74 5.20 2.56 -0.94
C ALA A 74 3.68 2.80 -0.98
N TYR A 75 2.89 1.77 -0.63
CA TYR A 75 1.44 1.90 -0.50
C TYR A 75 1.04 2.94 0.55
N TYR A 76 1.68 2.92 1.73
CA TYR A 76 1.38 3.89 2.80
C TYR A 76 1.80 5.30 2.41
N VAL A 77 2.93 5.49 1.73
CA VAL A 77 3.36 6.79 1.21
C VAL A 77 2.27 7.37 0.29
N GLY A 78 1.81 6.61 -0.69
CA GLY A 78 0.74 7.05 -1.60
C GLY A 78 -0.55 7.40 -0.85
N ARG A 79 -0.98 6.53 0.07
CA ARG A 79 -2.19 6.72 0.87
C ARG A 79 -2.13 7.94 1.79
N LEU A 80 -0.97 8.20 2.40
CA LEU A 80 -0.78 9.34 3.29
C LEU A 80 -0.78 10.65 2.52
N LEU A 81 -0.12 10.70 1.36
CA LEU A 81 -0.09 11.87 0.49
C LEU A 81 -1.45 12.16 -0.15
N GLU A 82 -2.25 11.12 -0.44
CA GLU A 82 -3.63 11.29 -0.90
C GLU A 82 -4.50 11.93 0.19
N LYS A 83 -4.37 11.43 1.42
CA LYS A 83 -5.14 11.94 2.57
C LYS A 83 -4.71 13.34 3.00
N GLU A 84 -3.40 13.60 2.98
CA GLU A 84 -2.79 14.86 3.42
C GLU A 84 -1.75 15.31 2.37
N PRO A 85 -2.17 16.00 1.29
CA PRO A 85 -1.26 16.38 0.19
C PRO A 85 -0.08 17.26 0.60
N GLY A 86 -0.18 17.92 1.76
CA GLY A 86 0.89 18.73 2.34
C GLY A 86 1.79 17.98 3.32
N ALA A 87 1.59 16.67 3.54
CA ALA A 87 2.39 15.89 4.46
C ALA A 87 3.86 15.81 4.04
N VAL A 88 4.74 15.72 5.03
CA VAL A 88 6.18 15.48 4.84
C VAL A 88 6.48 14.04 5.20
N ILE A 89 7.02 13.27 4.26
CA ILE A 89 7.31 11.85 4.45
C ILE A 89 8.82 11.63 4.59
N HIS A 90 9.20 10.92 5.66
CA HIS A 90 10.55 10.44 5.89
C HIS A 90 10.54 8.92 5.87
N ILE A 91 11.26 8.29 4.94
CA ILE A 91 11.44 6.84 4.88
C ILE A 91 12.79 6.53 5.53
N ILE A 92 12.78 5.74 6.60
CA ILE A 92 13.99 5.28 7.26
C ILE A 92 14.37 3.93 6.66
N SER A 93 15.31 3.94 5.72
CA SER A 93 15.84 2.72 5.10
C SER A 93 17.22 2.99 4.51
N LYS A 94 18.07 1.98 4.50
CA LYS A 94 19.35 1.98 3.78
C LYS A 94 19.18 1.58 2.32
N ASP A 95 18.03 1.01 1.97
CA ASP A 95 17.74 0.53 0.63
C ASP A 95 17.47 1.70 -0.32
N SER A 96 18.20 1.75 -1.42
CA SER A 96 18.07 2.76 -2.48
C SER A 96 16.87 2.51 -3.41
N ASP A 97 16.22 1.35 -3.33
CA ASP A 97 15.07 1.01 -4.18
C ASP A 97 13.87 1.94 -3.97
N PHE A 98 13.87 2.72 -2.88
CA PHE A 98 12.90 3.81 -2.67
C PHE A 98 13.20 5.08 -3.48
N ASP A 99 14.44 5.30 -3.92
CA ASP A 99 14.85 6.57 -4.52
C ASP A 99 14.07 6.93 -5.80
N PRO A 100 13.77 5.99 -6.73
CA PRO A 100 12.94 6.28 -7.90
C PRO A 100 11.51 6.74 -7.54
N LEU A 101 10.90 6.13 -6.51
CA LEU A 101 9.60 6.55 -6.00
C LEU A 101 9.66 7.96 -5.42
N ILE A 102 10.69 8.26 -4.66
CA ILE A 102 10.90 9.57 -4.03
C ILE A 102 11.10 10.67 -5.07
N GLU A 103 11.90 10.41 -6.11
CA GLU A 103 12.10 11.33 -7.24
C GLU A 103 10.78 11.61 -7.97
N TYR A 104 10.00 10.58 -8.27
CA TYR A 104 8.68 10.73 -8.87
C TYR A 104 7.75 11.59 -8.01
N LEU A 105 7.69 11.34 -6.70
CA LEU A 105 6.83 12.09 -5.77
C LEU A 105 7.26 13.54 -5.64
N ARG A 106 8.57 13.82 -5.63
CA ARG A 106 9.12 15.18 -5.62
C ARG A 106 8.77 15.93 -6.89
N ALA A 107 8.86 15.28 -8.05
CA ALA A 107 8.44 15.87 -9.32
C ALA A 107 6.95 16.21 -9.34
N LYS A 108 6.13 15.51 -8.54
CA LYS A 108 4.69 15.82 -8.32
C LYS A 108 4.44 16.85 -7.22
N GLY A 109 5.48 17.47 -6.66
CA GLY A 109 5.38 18.51 -5.63
C GLY A 109 5.21 17.98 -4.22
N SER A 110 5.35 16.68 -3.98
CA SER A 110 5.29 16.09 -2.64
C SER A 110 6.65 16.20 -1.93
N THR A 111 6.63 16.36 -0.61
CA THR A 111 7.83 16.38 0.22
C THR A 111 8.10 14.98 0.76
N CYS A 112 8.95 14.24 0.08
CA CYS A 112 9.35 12.89 0.47
C CYS A 112 10.87 12.74 0.41
N LYS A 113 11.47 12.05 1.40
CA LYS A 113 12.89 11.74 1.41
C LYS A 113 13.19 10.45 2.15
N ARG A 114 14.25 9.77 1.72
CA ARG A 114 14.86 8.67 2.46
C ARG A 114 16.00 9.20 3.33
N VAL A 115 16.10 8.66 4.52
CA VAL A 115 17.21 8.86 5.45
C VAL A 115 17.66 7.50 5.99
N LYS A 116 18.93 7.39 6.36
CA LYS A 116 19.50 6.09 6.78
C LYS A 116 19.28 5.82 8.27
N THR A 117 19.08 6.87 9.06
CA THR A 117 18.95 6.78 10.52
C THR A 117 17.91 7.76 11.04
N ILE A 118 17.40 7.49 12.26
CA ILE A 118 16.48 8.40 12.96
C ILE A 118 17.11 9.76 13.23
N ALA A 119 18.44 9.81 13.46
CA ALA A 119 19.15 11.06 13.75
C ALA A 119 19.13 12.06 12.57
N GLU A 120 18.98 11.58 11.34
CA GLU A 120 18.89 12.39 10.13
C GLU A 120 17.48 13.00 9.90
N VAL A 121 16.47 12.59 10.68
CA VAL A 121 15.14 13.18 10.61
C VAL A 121 15.20 14.58 11.23
N PRO A 122 14.81 15.65 10.49
CA PRO A 122 14.83 17.00 11.03
C PRO A 122 13.91 17.11 12.24
N LYS A 123 14.44 17.58 13.35
CA LYS A 123 13.69 17.77 14.61
C LYS A 123 12.64 18.89 14.54
N GLN A 124 12.70 19.72 13.51
CA GLN A 124 11.72 20.79 13.26
C GLN A 124 10.93 20.46 12.00
N ALA A 125 9.63 20.81 12.02
CA ALA A 125 8.80 20.74 10.83
C ALA A 125 9.46 21.58 9.71
N VAL A 126 9.80 20.94 8.59
CA VAL A 126 10.33 21.66 7.44
C VAL A 126 9.24 22.60 6.94
N PRO A 127 9.42 23.93 6.94
CA PRO A 127 8.47 24.83 6.29
C PRO A 127 8.42 24.45 4.80
N ARG A 128 7.22 24.30 4.28
CA ARG A 128 6.99 24.09 2.84
C ARG A 128 7.71 25.19 2.07
N PRO A 129 8.57 24.92 1.07
CA PRO A 129 8.98 25.93 0.13
C PRO A 129 7.69 26.48 -0.49
N ALA A 130 7.49 27.79 -0.35
CA ALA A 130 6.37 28.46 -1.02
C ALA A 130 6.47 28.10 -2.51
N ALA A 131 5.48 27.37 -3.02
CA ALA A 131 5.36 27.14 -4.44
C ALA A 131 5.38 28.51 -5.12
N GLN A 132 6.39 28.76 -5.93
CA GLN A 132 6.38 29.89 -6.84
C GLN A 132 5.20 29.68 -7.77
N VAL A 133 4.10 30.39 -7.46
CA VAL A 133 2.97 30.53 -8.35
C VAL A 133 3.49 31.33 -9.55
N ALA A 134 3.84 30.62 -10.61
CA ALA A 134 4.03 31.24 -11.90
C ALA A 134 2.68 31.89 -12.29
N LYS A 135 2.60 33.21 -12.24
CA LYS A 135 1.53 33.99 -12.86
C LYS A 135 1.58 33.71 -14.36
N GLY A 136 0.64 32.97 -14.85
CA GLY A 136 0.38 32.71 -16.27
C GLY A 136 -1.10 32.76 -16.53
N ALA A 137 -1.53 33.93 -16.96
CA ALA A 137 -2.72 34.29 -17.74
C ALA A 137 -3.93 33.35 -17.74
N ALA A 138 -5.01 33.86 -17.22
CA ALA A 138 -6.37 33.43 -17.44
C ALA A 138 -6.70 33.31 -18.94
N ARG A 139 -7.19 32.14 -19.35
CA ARG A 139 -8.13 32.02 -20.47
C ARG A 139 -9.29 31.14 -20.03
N HIS A 140 -10.41 31.81 -19.97
CA HIS A 140 -11.75 31.29 -19.83
C HIS A 140 -12.03 30.32 -20.98
N VAL A 141 -12.36 29.08 -20.70
CA VAL A 141 -13.06 28.20 -21.63
C VAL A 141 -14.15 27.43 -20.87
N THR A 142 -15.33 27.61 -21.41
CA THR A 142 -16.65 27.12 -21.03
C THR A 142 -16.76 25.60 -20.88
N HIS A 143 -17.71 25.22 -20.05
CA HIS A 143 -18.23 23.90 -19.75
C HIS A 143 -18.39 22.93 -20.91
N ALA A 144 -17.99 21.69 -20.68
CA ALA A 144 -18.66 20.49 -21.17
C ALA A 144 -18.27 19.25 -20.31
N PRO A 145 -19.03 18.16 -20.29
CA PRO A 145 -19.39 17.44 -19.07
C PRO A 145 -18.44 16.28 -18.71
N THR A 146 -18.36 16.04 -17.41
CA THR A 146 -17.99 14.78 -16.72
C THR A 146 -17.35 13.67 -17.56
N ALA A 147 -16.03 13.66 -17.63
CA ALA A 147 -15.27 12.46 -17.92
C ALA A 147 -14.89 11.80 -16.58
N HIS A 148 -15.42 10.61 -16.37
CA HIS A 148 -15.09 9.65 -15.33
C HIS A 148 -13.58 9.51 -15.19
N VAL A 149 -13.02 9.94 -14.04
CA VAL A 149 -11.62 9.70 -13.69
C VAL A 149 -11.47 8.22 -13.40
N PRO A 150 -10.70 7.45 -14.17
CA PRO A 150 -10.50 6.05 -13.85
C PRO A 150 -9.65 5.94 -12.58
N SER A 151 -10.22 5.31 -11.55
CA SER A 151 -9.47 4.80 -10.40
C SER A 151 -8.24 4.00 -10.87
N PRO A 152 -7.12 3.98 -10.13
CA PRO A 152 -5.94 3.25 -10.51
C PRO A 152 -6.32 1.79 -10.79
N ARG A 153 -6.17 1.37 -12.03
CA ARG A 153 -6.53 0.02 -12.51
C ARG A 153 -5.71 -1.00 -11.72
N ARG A 154 -6.38 -1.71 -10.83
CA ARG A 154 -5.82 -2.92 -10.23
C ARG A 154 -5.55 -3.90 -11.38
N PRO A 155 -4.39 -4.55 -11.45
CA PRO A 155 -3.94 -5.29 -12.65
C PRO A 155 -4.89 -6.41 -13.12
N HIS A 156 -5.93 -6.74 -12.35
CA HIS A 156 -6.90 -7.79 -12.68
C HIS A 156 -8.36 -7.37 -12.47
N ALA A 157 -8.65 -6.11 -12.14
CA ALA A 157 -10.03 -5.63 -11.89
C ALA A 157 -10.94 -5.81 -13.12
N GLU A 158 -10.39 -5.65 -14.31
CA GLU A 158 -11.11 -5.86 -15.57
C GLU A 158 -11.50 -7.32 -15.82
N LYS A 159 -10.82 -8.28 -15.17
CA LYS A 159 -11.07 -9.72 -15.27
C LYS A 159 -12.08 -10.24 -14.26
N LEU A 160 -12.41 -9.46 -13.23
CA LEU A 160 -13.34 -9.87 -12.17
C LEU A 160 -14.79 -9.86 -12.63
N ALA A 161 -15.23 -8.80 -13.29
CA ALA A 161 -16.62 -8.68 -13.73
C ALA A 161 -17.06 -9.81 -14.67
N PRO A 162 -16.28 -10.20 -15.71
CA PRO A 162 -16.61 -11.33 -16.56
C PRO A 162 -16.68 -12.65 -15.81
N ILE A 163 -15.75 -12.93 -14.90
CA ILE A 163 -15.74 -14.20 -14.15
C ILE A 163 -16.85 -14.26 -13.11
N ILE A 164 -17.20 -13.15 -12.44
CA ILE A 164 -18.32 -13.08 -11.52
C ILE A 164 -19.63 -13.41 -12.27
N LYS A 165 -19.84 -12.80 -13.44
CA LYS A 165 -20.98 -13.06 -14.30
C LYS A 165 -21.04 -14.53 -14.74
N HIS A 166 -19.90 -15.10 -15.11
CA HIS A 166 -19.83 -16.53 -15.46
C HIS A 166 -20.16 -17.42 -14.27
N LEU A 167 -19.59 -17.18 -13.09
CA LEU A 167 -19.90 -17.95 -11.88
C LEU A 167 -21.36 -17.83 -11.47
N HIS A 168 -21.99 -16.69 -11.77
CA HIS A 168 -23.41 -16.49 -11.52
C HIS A 168 -24.28 -17.35 -12.43
N SER A 169 -23.90 -17.51 -13.71
CA SER A 169 -24.65 -18.27 -14.71
C SER A 169 -24.50 -19.80 -14.60
N LEU A 170 -23.55 -20.29 -13.79
CA LEU A 170 -23.35 -21.73 -13.64
C LEU A 170 -24.47 -22.36 -12.79
N SER A 171 -25.14 -23.38 -13.35
CA SER A 171 -26.15 -24.19 -12.65
C SER A 171 -25.51 -25.07 -11.55
N GLY A 172 -24.23 -25.44 -11.69
CA GLY A 172 -23.44 -26.18 -10.72
C GLY A 172 -22.15 -25.44 -10.38
N LYS A 173 -22.12 -24.71 -9.25
CA LYS A 173 -20.94 -23.95 -8.83
C LYS A 173 -19.83 -24.88 -8.29
N PRO A 174 -18.54 -24.60 -8.59
CA PRO A 174 -17.43 -25.39 -8.06
C PRO A 174 -17.41 -25.41 -6.53
N ALA A 175 -17.52 -26.58 -5.93
CA ALA A 175 -17.59 -26.71 -4.46
C ALA A 175 -16.21 -26.66 -3.76
N THR A 176 -15.11 -26.74 -4.52
CA THR A 176 -13.75 -26.72 -3.96
C THR A 176 -12.89 -25.66 -4.61
N SER A 177 -11.91 -25.15 -3.85
CA SER A 177 -10.94 -24.16 -4.30
C SER A 177 -10.22 -24.61 -5.58
N LYS A 178 -9.79 -25.88 -5.65
CA LYS A 178 -9.13 -26.45 -6.83
C LYS A 178 -10.04 -26.44 -8.08
N LYS A 179 -11.32 -26.82 -7.94
CA LYS A 179 -12.27 -26.77 -9.04
C LYS A 179 -12.58 -25.33 -9.48
N LEU A 180 -12.68 -24.41 -8.53
CA LEU A 180 -12.91 -22.99 -8.84
C LEU A 180 -11.72 -22.39 -9.60
N THR A 181 -10.48 -22.65 -9.19
CA THR A 181 -9.27 -22.25 -9.90
C THR A 181 -9.27 -22.77 -11.33
N GLN A 182 -9.62 -24.04 -11.52
CA GLN A 182 -9.71 -24.67 -12.85
C GLN A 182 -10.83 -24.05 -13.71
N THR A 183 -11.98 -23.73 -13.11
CA THR A 183 -13.10 -23.06 -13.81
C THR A 183 -12.68 -21.67 -14.27
N ILE A 184 -11.99 -20.89 -13.44
CA ILE A 184 -11.46 -19.56 -13.82
C ILE A 184 -10.47 -19.68 -14.97
N ALA A 185 -9.52 -20.61 -14.89
CA ALA A 185 -8.52 -20.84 -15.95
C ALA A 185 -9.18 -21.24 -17.27
N THR A 186 -10.15 -22.15 -17.23
CA THR A 186 -10.88 -22.63 -18.41
C THR A 186 -11.70 -21.50 -19.04
N TYR A 187 -12.39 -20.70 -18.26
CA TYR A 187 -13.16 -19.57 -18.75
C TYR A 187 -12.28 -18.60 -19.56
N PHE A 188 -11.14 -18.18 -18.99
CA PHE A 188 -10.26 -17.25 -19.70
C PHE A 188 -9.56 -17.88 -20.90
N LYS A 189 -9.25 -19.17 -20.87
CA LYS A 189 -8.72 -19.89 -22.03
C LYS A 189 -9.68 -19.83 -23.22
N GLN A 190 -10.98 -19.86 -22.95
CA GLN A 190 -12.02 -19.82 -23.99
C GLN A 190 -12.37 -18.40 -24.46
N HIS A 191 -12.23 -17.36 -23.60
CA HIS A 191 -12.78 -16.03 -23.85
C HIS A 191 -11.76 -14.89 -23.88
N GLY A 192 -10.49 -15.13 -23.64
CA GLY A 192 -9.51 -14.02 -23.56
C GLY A 192 -8.06 -14.43 -23.52
N GLY A 193 -7.77 -15.72 -23.79
CA GLY A 193 -6.42 -16.27 -23.73
C GLY A 193 -6.08 -16.90 -22.37
N ALA A 194 -5.18 -17.89 -22.42
CA ALA A 194 -4.77 -18.64 -21.24
C ALA A 194 -4.10 -17.73 -20.19
N LEU A 195 -4.57 -17.82 -18.96
CA LEU A 195 -3.93 -17.15 -17.81
C LEU A 195 -2.93 -18.11 -17.14
N GLY A 196 -1.78 -17.59 -16.75
CA GLY A 196 -0.85 -18.34 -15.91
C GLY A 196 -1.41 -18.58 -14.48
N ASP A 197 -0.98 -19.66 -13.86
CA ASP A 197 -1.47 -20.08 -12.53
C ASP A 197 -1.42 -18.99 -11.48
N LYS A 198 -0.36 -18.15 -11.49
CA LYS A 198 -0.22 -17.00 -10.58
C LYS A 198 -1.34 -15.98 -10.76
N THR A 199 -1.74 -15.71 -12.02
CA THR A 199 -2.82 -14.76 -12.33
C THR A 199 -4.18 -15.30 -11.90
N VAL A 200 -4.42 -16.59 -12.10
CA VAL A 200 -5.65 -17.27 -11.67
C VAL A 200 -5.76 -17.25 -10.14
N ALA A 201 -4.67 -17.49 -9.43
CA ALA A 201 -4.62 -17.39 -7.96
C ALA A 201 -4.94 -15.96 -7.47
N LEU A 202 -4.39 -14.94 -8.11
CA LEU A 202 -4.69 -13.53 -7.78
C LEU A 202 -6.16 -13.16 -8.00
N ILE A 203 -6.79 -13.68 -9.06
CA ILE A 203 -8.22 -13.48 -9.31
C ILE A 203 -9.05 -14.16 -8.21
N LEU A 204 -8.67 -15.36 -7.80
CA LEU A 204 -9.35 -16.08 -6.72
C LEU A 204 -9.22 -15.32 -5.37
N ASP A 205 -8.01 -14.87 -5.03
CA ASP A 205 -7.77 -14.07 -3.82
C ASP A 205 -8.61 -12.78 -3.82
N GLU A 206 -8.77 -12.15 -4.97
CA GLU A 206 -9.56 -10.92 -5.10
C GLU A 206 -11.08 -11.21 -4.98
N LEU A 207 -11.57 -12.35 -5.50
CA LEU A 207 -12.95 -12.78 -5.30
C LEU A 207 -13.26 -13.04 -3.83
N VAL A 208 -12.32 -13.64 -3.09
CA VAL A 208 -12.43 -13.87 -1.65
C VAL A 208 -12.40 -12.55 -0.88
N ARG A 209 -11.48 -11.65 -1.21
CA ARG A 209 -11.33 -10.34 -0.59
C ARG A 209 -12.58 -9.48 -0.76
N LEU A 210 -13.21 -9.53 -1.93
CA LEU A 210 -14.44 -8.80 -2.26
C LEU A 210 -15.70 -9.50 -1.75
N LYS A 211 -15.54 -10.62 -1.03
CA LYS A 211 -16.63 -11.41 -0.45
C LYS A 211 -17.62 -12.01 -1.46
N TYR A 212 -17.25 -12.12 -2.73
CA TYR A 212 -18.03 -12.90 -3.71
C TYR A 212 -17.91 -14.39 -3.47
N VAL A 213 -16.79 -14.80 -2.86
CA VAL A 213 -16.48 -16.18 -2.52
C VAL A 213 -15.92 -16.22 -1.11
N SER A 214 -16.30 -17.20 -0.30
CA SER A 214 -15.63 -17.52 0.96
C SER A 214 -15.03 -18.91 0.90
N GLN A 215 -13.88 -19.10 1.54
CA GLN A 215 -13.16 -20.37 1.61
C GLN A 215 -13.06 -20.83 3.05
N ASP A 216 -13.43 -22.10 3.27
CA ASP A 216 -13.23 -22.82 4.53
C ASP A 216 -12.44 -24.10 4.21
N GLY A 217 -11.14 -24.08 4.46
CA GLY A 217 -10.22 -25.11 4.02
C GLY A 217 -10.24 -25.27 2.51
N THR A 218 -10.68 -26.44 2.03
CA THR A 218 -10.81 -26.75 0.60
C THR A 218 -12.20 -26.41 0.02
N LYS A 219 -13.19 -26.15 0.87
CA LYS A 219 -14.58 -25.85 0.46
C LYS A 219 -14.74 -24.39 0.08
N VAL A 220 -15.64 -24.14 -0.86
CA VAL A 220 -15.95 -22.80 -1.38
C VAL A 220 -17.45 -22.54 -1.25
N SER A 221 -17.80 -21.36 -0.73
CA SER A 221 -19.16 -20.84 -0.68
C SER A 221 -19.25 -19.54 -1.47
N TYR A 222 -20.43 -19.23 -2.05
CA TYR A 222 -20.65 -18.12 -2.96
C TYR A 222 -21.64 -17.11 -2.39
N HIS A 223 -21.31 -15.83 -2.51
CA HIS A 223 -22.15 -14.69 -2.12
C HIS A 223 -22.32 -13.77 -3.34
N LEU A 224 -22.79 -14.33 -4.42
CA LEU A 224 -23.02 -13.65 -5.70
C LEU A 224 -24.45 -13.09 -5.68
N SER A 225 -24.65 -11.94 -5.07
CA SER A 225 -25.92 -11.21 -5.09
C SER A 225 -25.86 -10.07 -6.11
#